data_63b6a2724e3e7ba40cc0022f63f07e93
#
_entry.id   63b6a2724e3e7ba40cc0022f63f07e93
#
_cell.length_a   1.000
_cell.length_b   1.000
_cell.length_c   1.000
_cell.angle_alpha   90.00
_cell.angle_beta   90.00
_cell.angle_gamma   90.00
#
_symmetry.space_group_name_H-M   'P 1'
#
loop_
_entity.id
_entity.type
_entity.pdbx_description
1 polymer ?
#
loop_
_entity_poly.entity_id
_entity_poly.type
_entity_poly.pdbx_seq_one_letter_code
_entity_poly.pdbx_strand_id
1 'polypeptide(L)'
;LAETLFINICRGTGIKGLTGIRPVKDRILRPLLSRSREEIIAYIEQNQLGYRTDSTNNSLDYVRNKIRHMIIPVCKDINPSFLNTVRENCNTLKEVEQIYRYGIDRLKEEVISEENGETLIDIQKTLAAPAPYTLLFEILRPYGFNATQIEDILESSDAIPGKQFEAEEYLLTKGRIYWRLFNILEKEDKRTLLADSGEYHIDDSIFQLEEQDINDSFIVPRDLNTGCFDLDKIIYPLVLRHWSMGDWFCPLGMKRNGATFLQT
;
A
#
# COMPACT_ATOMS: atom_id res chain seq x y z
N LEU A 1 6.92 -19.74 21.83
CA LEU A 1 6.53 -19.94 20.43
C LEU A 1 5.03 -20.20 20.31
N ALA A 2 4.48 -21.24 20.97
CA ALA A 2 3.06 -21.61 20.90
C ALA A 2 2.12 -20.47 21.34
N GLU A 3 2.42 -19.79 22.45
CA GLU A 3 1.64 -18.62 22.91
C GLU A 3 1.53 -17.53 21.82
N THR A 4 2.65 -17.21 21.18
CA THR A 4 2.68 -16.19 20.11
C THR A 4 1.89 -16.64 18.88
N LEU A 5 1.98 -17.92 18.52
CA LEU A 5 1.19 -18.50 17.43
C LEU A 5 -0.32 -18.31 17.69
N PHE A 6 -0.81 -18.70 18.88
CA PHE A 6 -2.22 -18.54 19.23
C PHE A 6 -2.66 -17.07 19.26
N ILE A 7 -1.85 -16.17 19.83
CA ILE A 7 -2.16 -14.73 19.82
C ILE A 7 -2.30 -14.23 18.37
N ASN A 8 -1.41 -14.65 17.50
CA ASN A 8 -1.42 -14.23 16.10
C ASN A 8 -2.63 -14.80 15.34
N ILE A 9 -2.99 -16.08 15.58
CA ILE A 9 -4.21 -16.67 15.02
C ILE A 9 -5.45 -15.88 15.46
N CYS A 10 -5.59 -15.57 16.75
CA CYS A 10 -6.71 -14.81 17.27
C CYS A 10 -6.79 -13.37 16.73
N ARG A 11 -5.67 -12.81 16.29
CA ARG A 11 -5.58 -11.46 15.68
C ARG A 11 -5.78 -11.45 14.18
N GLY A 12 -5.93 -12.61 13.53
CA GLY A 12 -6.12 -12.68 12.08
C GLY A 12 -4.88 -12.27 11.29
N THR A 13 -3.68 -12.65 11.76
CA THR A 13 -2.45 -12.32 11.01
C THR A 13 -2.25 -13.28 9.84
N GLY A 14 -1.75 -12.75 8.71
CA GLY A 14 -1.38 -13.56 7.55
C GLY A 14 -0.20 -14.52 7.83
N ILE A 15 0.29 -15.20 6.79
CA ILE A 15 1.35 -16.22 6.86
C ILE A 15 2.56 -15.79 7.68
N LYS A 16 2.98 -14.52 7.55
CA LYS A 16 4.11 -13.94 8.32
C LYS A 16 3.92 -14.04 9.84
N GLY A 17 2.69 -13.89 10.34
CA GLY A 17 2.39 -14.02 11.76
C GLY A 17 2.38 -15.46 12.27
N LEU A 18 2.16 -16.42 11.37
CA LEU A 18 2.10 -17.85 11.71
C LEU A 18 3.49 -18.51 11.77
N THR A 19 4.54 -17.89 11.23
CA THR A 19 5.92 -18.40 11.28
C THR A 19 6.55 -18.35 12.68
N GLY A 20 5.83 -17.77 13.65
CA GLY A 20 6.28 -17.70 15.04
C GLY A 20 7.29 -16.58 15.30
N ILE A 21 8.10 -16.77 16.33
CA ILE A 21 9.09 -15.76 16.76
C ILE A 21 10.38 -15.98 15.99
N ARG A 22 10.93 -14.91 15.39
CA ARG A 22 12.24 -14.94 14.72
C ARG A 22 13.38 -14.86 15.75
N PRO A 23 14.46 -15.65 15.60
CA PRO A 23 15.64 -15.56 16.47
C PRO A 23 16.29 -14.18 16.46
N VAL A 24 16.26 -13.54 15.31
CA VAL A 24 16.75 -12.17 15.08
C VAL A 24 15.61 -11.36 14.48
N LYS A 25 15.35 -10.19 15.04
CA LYS A 25 14.43 -9.21 14.46
C LYS A 25 14.98 -7.81 14.76
N ASP A 26 15.30 -7.08 13.71
CA ASP A 26 15.94 -5.75 13.80
C ASP A 26 17.23 -5.83 14.66
N ARG A 27 17.28 -5.13 15.78
CA ARG A 27 18.40 -5.14 16.73
C ARG A 27 18.21 -6.11 17.90
N ILE A 28 17.15 -6.94 17.87
CA ILE A 28 16.84 -7.85 18.97
C ILE A 28 17.29 -9.26 18.63
N LEU A 29 18.20 -9.81 19.43
CA LEU A 29 18.63 -11.21 19.42
C LEU A 29 17.90 -11.99 20.52
N ARG A 30 17.47 -13.23 20.22
CA ARG A 30 16.79 -14.13 21.17
C ARG A 30 17.53 -15.47 21.27
N PRO A 31 18.67 -15.51 21.97
CA PRO A 31 19.53 -16.70 21.99
C PRO A 31 18.87 -17.90 22.67
N LEU A 32 17.98 -17.69 23.65
CA LEU A 32 17.30 -18.76 24.38
C LEU A 32 16.05 -19.32 23.68
N LEU A 33 15.73 -18.85 22.45
CA LEU A 33 14.52 -19.27 21.74
C LEU A 33 14.52 -20.78 21.41
N SER A 34 15.69 -21.40 21.29
CA SER A 34 15.86 -22.83 21.00
C SER A 34 15.72 -23.72 22.22
N ARG A 35 15.69 -23.18 23.44
CA ARG A 35 15.63 -23.90 24.69
C ARG A 35 14.23 -23.89 25.29
N SER A 36 13.84 -24.97 25.94
CA SER A 36 12.62 -25.04 26.72
C SER A 36 12.77 -24.32 28.06
N ARG A 37 11.64 -23.96 28.68
CA ARG A 37 11.69 -23.34 30.01
C ARG A 37 12.27 -24.28 31.05
N GLU A 38 11.95 -25.56 30.95
CA GLU A 38 12.45 -26.64 31.81
C GLU A 38 13.96 -26.76 31.71
N GLU A 39 14.52 -26.77 30.49
CA GLU A 39 15.98 -26.78 30.26
C GLU A 39 16.67 -25.56 30.87
N ILE A 40 16.05 -24.38 30.74
CA ILE A 40 16.59 -23.15 31.32
C ILE A 40 16.57 -23.18 32.84
N ILE A 41 15.48 -23.66 33.46
CA ILE A 41 15.39 -23.82 34.92
C ILE A 41 16.43 -24.81 35.42
N ALA A 42 16.50 -25.99 34.81
CA ALA A 42 17.50 -27.02 35.17
C ALA A 42 18.95 -26.48 35.10
N TYR A 43 19.27 -25.69 34.06
CA TYR A 43 20.56 -25.04 33.92
C TYR A 43 20.84 -24.03 35.05
N ILE A 44 19.84 -23.21 35.42
CA ILE A 44 19.91 -22.22 36.51
C ILE A 44 20.17 -22.94 37.86
N GLU A 45 19.44 -24.00 38.14
CA GLU A 45 19.56 -24.78 39.36
C GLU A 45 20.92 -25.48 39.44
N GLN A 46 21.35 -26.11 38.36
CA GLN A 46 22.65 -26.80 38.27
C GLN A 46 23.83 -25.83 38.52
N ASN A 47 23.73 -24.60 38.05
CA ASN A 47 24.78 -23.58 38.19
C ASN A 47 24.55 -22.65 39.39
N GLN A 48 23.57 -22.90 40.24
CA GLN A 48 23.23 -22.08 41.42
C GLN A 48 23.04 -20.62 41.12
N LEU A 49 22.45 -20.29 39.95
CA LEU A 49 22.22 -18.91 39.53
C LEU A 49 20.94 -18.35 40.18
N GLY A 50 21.05 -17.14 40.72
CA GLY A 50 19.89 -16.47 41.28
C GLY A 50 18.96 -15.97 40.17
N TYR A 51 17.64 -16.19 40.29
CA TYR A 51 16.64 -15.60 39.42
C TYR A 51 15.43 -15.10 40.22
N ARG A 52 14.69 -14.15 39.62
CA ARG A 52 13.44 -13.65 40.21
C ARG A 52 12.27 -14.10 39.33
N THR A 53 11.22 -14.53 40.01
CA THR A 53 9.93 -14.81 39.35
C THR A 53 9.05 -13.57 39.47
N ASP A 54 8.59 -13.07 38.32
CA ASP A 54 7.61 -12.00 38.28
C ASP A 54 6.23 -12.53 38.71
N SER A 55 5.64 -11.93 39.76
CA SER A 55 4.33 -12.33 40.30
C SER A 55 3.20 -12.18 39.28
N THR A 56 3.32 -11.29 38.30
CA THR A 56 2.32 -11.11 37.24
C THR A 56 2.23 -12.30 36.28
N ASN A 57 3.21 -13.21 36.29
CA ASN A 57 3.18 -14.43 35.48
C ASN A 57 2.02 -15.36 35.79
N ASN A 58 1.42 -15.26 36.95
CA ASN A 58 0.29 -16.09 37.39
C ASN A 58 -1.07 -15.42 37.20
N SER A 59 -1.12 -14.14 36.82
CA SER A 59 -2.39 -13.44 36.55
C SER A 59 -2.98 -13.89 35.20
N LEU A 60 -4.28 -14.17 35.18
CA LEU A 60 -5.06 -14.48 33.98
C LEU A 60 -5.54 -13.23 33.22
N ASP A 61 -5.23 -12.04 33.70
CA ASP A 61 -5.67 -10.78 33.08
C ASP A 61 -4.99 -10.55 31.72
N TYR A 62 -3.82 -11.15 31.50
CA TYR A 62 -3.10 -11.06 30.26
C TYR A 62 -3.43 -12.21 29.31
N VAL A 63 -3.77 -11.90 28.06
CA VAL A 63 -4.09 -12.87 27.00
C VAL A 63 -3.04 -14.00 26.90
N ARG A 64 -1.75 -13.67 27.04
CA ARG A 64 -0.65 -14.64 26.98
C ARG A 64 -0.75 -15.67 28.12
N ASN A 65 -1.09 -15.25 29.32
CA ASN A 65 -1.26 -16.14 30.46
C ASN A 65 -2.51 -17.03 30.34
N LYS A 66 -3.62 -16.50 29.79
CA LYS A 66 -4.78 -17.34 29.45
C LYS A 66 -4.42 -18.44 28.48
N ILE A 67 -3.68 -18.15 27.43
CA ILE A 67 -3.23 -19.16 26.47
C ILE A 67 -2.33 -20.20 27.15
N ARG A 68 -1.37 -19.74 27.96
CA ARG A 68 -0.41 -20.62 28.66
C ARG A 68 -1.09 -21.57 29.64
N HIS A 69 -2.04 -21.08 30.42
CA HIS A 69 -2.63 -21.82 31.52
C HIS A 69 -3.92 -22.58 31.16
N MET A 70 -4.62 -22.15 30.10
CA MET A 70 -5.90 -22.75 29.71
C MET A 70 -5.82 -23.49 28.37
N ILE A 71 -5.20 -22.93 27.35
CA ILE A 71 -5.21 -23.51 26.00
C ILE A 71 -4.09 -24.53 25.80
N ILE A 72 -2.86 -24.17 26.13
CA ILE A 72 -1.69 -25.06 25.94
C ILE A 72 -1.83 -26.37 26.71
N PRO A 73 -2.30 -26.44 27.97
CA PRO A 73 -2.51 -27.71 28.67
C PRO A 73 -3.49 -28.63 27.94
N VAL A 74 -4.64 -28.10 27.49
CA VAL A 74 -5.62 -28.86 26.70
C VAL A 74 -4.99 -29.41 25.41
N CYS A 75 -4.21 -28.60 24.71
CA CYS A 75 -3.51 -29.05 23.51
C CYS A 75 -2.47 -30.19 23.83
N LYS A 76 -1.79 -30.14 24.98
CA LYS A 76 -0.87 -31.16 25.44
C LYS A 76 -1.58 -32.44 25.84
N ASP A 77 -2.79 -32.36 26.39
CA ASP A 77 -3.61 -33.54 26.70
C ASP A 77 -4.04 -34.27 25.43
N ILE A 78 -4.35 -33.52 24.37
CA ILE A 78 -4.67 -34.10 23.04
C ILE A 78 -3.42 -34.67 22.36
N ASN A 79 -2.30 -33.94 22.43
CA ASN A 79 -1.01 -34.34 21.85
C ASN A 79 0.12 -34.01 22.82
N PRO A 80 0.68 -35.02 23.54
CA PRO A 80 1.80 -34.82 24.46
C PRO A 80 3.02 -34.13 23.82
N SER A 81 3.22 -34.31 22.51
CA SER A 81 4.29 -33.69 21.73
C SER A 81 3.90 -32.33 21.12
N PHE A 82 2.78 -31.74 21.51
CA PHE A 82 2.21 -30.52 20.93
C PHE A 82 3.23 -29.41 20.71
N LEU A 83 4.09 -29.11 21.68
CA LEU A 83 5.09 -28.04 21.54
C LEU A 83 6.12 -28.30 20.45
N ASN A 84 6.50 -29.60 20.25
CA ASN A 84 7.39 -29.96 19.16
C ASN A 84 6.67 -29.87 17.81
N THR A 85 5.44 -30.37 17.73
CA THR A 85 4.59 -30.21 16.53
C THR A 85 4.42 -28.74 16.13
N VAL A 86 4.18 -27.84 17.09
CA VAL A 86 4.11 -26.40 16.82
C VAL A 86 5.44 -25.86 16.28
N ARG A 87 6.58 -26.33 16.81
CA ARG A 87 7.90 -25.90 16.34
C ARG A 87 8.14 -26.34 14.89
N GLU A 88 7.84 -27.60 14.58
CA GLU A 88 7.96 -28.16 13.23
C GLU A 88 7.06 -27.42 12.24
N ASN A 89 5.78 -27.21 12.59
CA ASN A 89 4.85 -26.43 11.77
C ASN A 89 5.33 -25.00 11.52
N CYS A 90 5.84 -24.30 12.56
CA CYS A 90 6.42 -22.98 12.37
C CYS A 90 7.65 -22.98 11.46
N ASN A 91 8.46 -24.02 11.48
CA ASN A 91 9.61 -24.13 10.57
C ASN A 91 9.16 -24.36 9.13
N THR A 92 8.22 -25.28 8.91
CA THR A 92 7.60 -25.47 7.58
C THR A 92 6.98 -24.19 7.05
N LEU A 93 6.22 -23.45 7.90
CA LEU A 93 5.61 -22.19 7.52
C LEU A 93 6.64 -21.09 7.18
N LYS A 94 7.86 -21.13 7.75
CA LYS A 94 8.94 -20.22 7.33
C LYS A 94 9.40 -20.49 5.90
N GLU A 95 9.50 -21.74 5.52
CA GLU A 95 9.85 -22.11 4.13
C GLU A 95 8.73 -21.74 3.17
N VAL A 96 7.48 -21.98 3.56
CA VAL A 96 6.30 -21.54 2.79
C VAL A 96 6.27 -20.02 2.66
N GLU A 97 6.60 -19.25 3.72
CA GLU A 97 6.72 -17.78 3.65
C GLU A 97 7.76 -17.33 2.62
N GLN A 98 8.88 -18.06 2.49
CA GLN A 98 9.91 -17.73 1.48
C GLN A 98 9.39 -17.95 0.05
N ILE A 99 8.72 -19.08 -0.20
CA ILE A 99 8.10 -19.39 -1.50
C ILE A 99 7.01 -18.33 -1.82
N TYR A 100 6.17 -18.02 -0.84
CA TYR A 100 5.13 -17.00 -0.97
C TYR A 100 5.73 -15.64 -1.36
N ARG A 101 6.77 -15.18 -0.68
CA ARG A 101 7.44 -13.91 -0.99
C ARG A 101 8.03 -13.92 -2.39
N TYR A 102 8.76 -14.97 -2.71
CA TYR A 102 9.33 -15.12 -4.05
C TYR A 102 8.26 -15.06 -5.14
N GLY A 103 7.12 -15.73 -4.92
CA GLY A 103 5.99 -15.68 -5.85
C GLY A 103 5.37 -14.29 -5.96
N ILE A 104 5.15 -13.62 -4.83
CA ILE A 104 4.61 -12.24 -4.81
C ILE A 104 5.56 -11.25 -5.49
N ASP A 105 6.87 -11.32 -5.21
CA ASP A 105 7.84 -10.41 -5.81
C ASP A 105 7.90 -10.59 -7.34
N ARG A 106 7.86 -11.83 -7.83
CA ARG A 106 7.77 -12.13 -9.26
C ARG A 106 6.50 -11.57 -9.91
N LEU A 107 5.35 -11.79 -9.27
CA LEU A 107 4.09 -11.26 -9.78
C LEU A 107 4.07 -9.72 -9.78
N LYS A 108 4.69 -9.07 -8.77
CA LYS A 108 4.86 -7.62 -8.76
C LYS A 108 5.68 -7.10 -9.93
N GLU A 109 6.79 -7.77 -10.26
CA GLU A 109 7.63 -7.42 -11.42
C GLU A 109 6.84 -7.49 -12.76
N GLU A 110 5.83 -8.37 -12.85
CA GLU A 110 5.02 -8.54 -14.05
C GLU A 110 3.90 -7.51 -14.19
N VAL A 111 3.35 -7.03 -13.06
CA VAL A 111 2.15 -6.18 -13.06
C VAL A 111 2.45 -4.71 -12.76
N ILE A 112 3.60 -4.38 -12.16
CA ILE A 112 3.97 -3.02 -11.78
C ILE A 112 4.93 -2.44 -12.82
N SER A 113 4.71 -1.19 -13.20
CA SER A 113 5.65 -0.34 -13.91
C SER A 113 5.64 1.06 -13.30
N GLU A 114 6.70 1.82 -13.54
CA GLU A 114 6.80 3.21 -13.09
C GLU A 114 6.85 4.14 -14.30
N GLU A 115 6.06 5.20 -14.27
CA GLU A 115 6.04 6.22 -15.30
C GLU A 115 5.76 7.58 -14.67
N ASN A 116 6.58 8.59 -14.98
CA ASN A 116 6.43 9.99 -14.51
C ASN A 116 6.24 10.14 -12.99
N GLY A 117 6.90 9.28 -12.18
CA GLY A 117 6.77 9.29 -10.72
C GLY A 117 5.48 8.65 -10.19
N GLU A 118 4.67 8.05 -11.07
CA GLU A 118 3.48 7.28 -10.69
C GLU A 118 3.79 5.79 -10.76
N THR A 119 3.26 5.01 -9.83
CA THR A 119 3.28 3.56 -9.89
C THR A 119 2.05 3.07 -10.65
N LEU A 120 2.26 2.41 -11.77
CA LEU A 120 1.22 1.84 -12.62
C LEU A 120 1.05 0.35 -12.31
N ILE A 121 -0.18 -0.08 -12.00
CA ILE A 121 -0.53 -1.48 -11.72
C ILE A 121 -1.46 -1.97 -12.85
N ASP A 122 -1.02 -2.92 -13.65
CA ASP A 122 -1.78 -3.47 -14.77
C ASP A 122 -3.02 -4.24 -14.26
N ILE A 123 -4.19 -3.75 -14.62
CA ILE A 123 -5.48 -4.32 -14.16
C ILE A 123 -5.64 -5.75 -14.67
N GLN A 124 -5.43 -5.99 -15.96
CA GLN A 124 -5.69 -7.29 -16.58
C GLN A 124 -4.70 -8.35 -16.09
N LYS A 125 -3.43 -8.01 -16.00
CA LYS A 125 -2.41 -8.92 -15.45
C LYS A 125 -2.66 -9.23 -13.98
N THR A 126 -3.07 -8.24 -13.19
CA THR A 126 -3.40 -8.45 -11.78
C THR A 126 -4.60 -9.38 -11.63
N LEU A 127 -5.65 -9.19 -12.42
CA LEU A 127 -6.84 -10.06 -12.38
C LEU A 127 -6.55 -11.48 -12.88
N ALA A 128 -5.62 -11.65 -13.81
CA ALA A 128 -5.19 -12.95 -14.32
C ALA A 128 -4.23 -13.69 -13.38
N ALA A 129 -3.71 -13.04 -12.35
CA ALA A 129 -2.82 -13.66 -11.38
C ALA A 129 -3.51 -14.79 -10.59
N PRO A 130 -2.78 -15.79 -10.08
CA PRO A 130 -3.36 -16.91 -9.32
C PRO A 130 -4.15 -16.48 -8.08
N ALA A 131 -3.82 -15.34 -7.49
CA ALA A 131 -4.46 -14.78 -6.30
C ALA A 131 -4.52 -13.24 -6.39
N PRO A 132 -5.45 -12.67 -7.19
CA PRO A 132 -5.54 -11.23 -7.46
C PRO A 132 -5.67 -10.38 -6.20
N TYR A 133 -6.53 -10.78 -5.28
CA TYR A 133 -6.72 -10.10 -4.00
C TYR A 133 -5.42 -10.04 -3.18
N THR A 134 -4.76 -11.17 -3.04
CA THR A 134 -3.51 -11.26 -2.27
C THR A 134 -2.41 -10.43 -2.90
N LEU A 135 -2.27 -10.49 -4.24
CA LEU A 135 -1.28 -9.71 -4.97
C LEU A 135 -1.53 -8.20 -4.78
N LEU A 136 -2.75 -7.75 -5.02
CA LEU A 136 -3.10 -6.33 -4.89
C LEU A 136 -2.97 -5.85 -3.44
N PHE A 137 -3.35 -6.67 -2.46
CA PHE A 137 -3.16 -6.39 -1.04
C PHE A 137 -1.68 -6.21 -0.68
N GLU A 138 -0.79 -7.12 -1.14
CA GLU A 138 0.66 -7.02 -0.87
C GLU A 138 1.34 -5.87 -1.68
N ILE A 139 0.72 -5.40 -2.76
CA ILE A 139 1.16 -4.20 -3.47
C ILE A 139 0.75 -2.94 -2.69
N LEU A 140 -0.51 -2.80 -2.31
CA LEU A 140 -1.10 -1.56 -1.82
C LEU A 140 -1.01 -1.37 -0.29
N ARG A 141 -0.89 -2.45 0.48
CA ARG A 141 -0.76 -2.35 1.95
C ARG A 141 0.39 -1.46 2.44
N PRO A 142 1.59 -1.44 1.82
CA PRO A 142 2.66 -0.52 2.22
C PRO A 142 2.30 0.96 2.09
N TYR A 143 1.32 1.27 1.26
CA TYR A 143 0.81 2.62 0.99
C TYR A 143 -0.43 2.97 1.82
N GLY A 144 -0.79 2.14 2.80
CA GLY A 144 -1.85 2.43 3.77
C GLY A 144 -3.24 1.92 3.39
N PHE A 145 -3.41 1.24 2.25
CA PHE A 145 -4.71 0.68 1.86
C PHE A 145 -5.07 -0.54 2.72
N ASN A 146 -6.31 -0.60 3.18
CA ASN A 146 -6.83 -1.68 4.01
C ASN A 146 -7.54 -2.78 3.20
N ALA A 147 -7.89 -3.89 3.87
CA ALA A 147 -8.49 -5.07 3.25
C ALA A 147 -9.80 -4.77 2.50
N THR A 148 -10.69 -3.97 3.09
CA THR A 148 -11.97 -3.59 2.48
C THR A 148 -11.76 -2.75 1.22
N GLN A 149 -10.81 -1.80 1.25
CA GLN A 149 -10.48 -1.02 0.07
C GLN A 149 -9.95 -1.89 -1.08
N ILE A 150 -9.17 -2.95 -0.78
CA ILE A 150 -8.70 -3.87 -1.82
C ILE A 150 -9.86 -4.62 -2.49
N GLU A 151 -10.88 -5.04 -1.72
CA GLU A 151 -12.10 -5.63 -2.26
C GLU A 151 -12.82 -4.64 -3.18
N ASP A 152 -13.05 -3.41 -2.72
CA ASP A 152 -13.69 -2.34 -3.49
C ASP A 152 -12.93 -1.98 -4.77
N ILE A 153 -11.58 -1.99 -4.74
CA ILE A 153 -10.73 -1.75 -5.91
C ILE A 153 -10.91 -2.86 -6.94
N LEU A 154 -10.88 -4.12 -6.51
CA LEU A 154 -11.07 -5.27 -7.41
C LEU A 154 -12.47 -5.29 -8.02
N GLU A 155 -13.51 -5.06 -7.22
CA GLU A 155 -14.90 -5.00 -7.69
C GLU A 155 -15.10 -3.86 -8.70
N SER A 156 -14.32 -2.79 -8.60
CA SER A 156 -14.36 -1.67 -9.53
C SER A 156 -13.60 -1.88 -10.83
N SER A 157 -12.95 -3.03 -11.02
CA SER A 157 -12.10 -3.30 -12.20
C SER A 157 -12.81 -3.06 -13.54
N ASP A 158 -14.09 -3.38 -13.63
CA ASP A 158 -14.91 -3.19 -14.82
C ASP A 158 -15.66 -1.84 -14.85
N ALA A 159 -15.55 -1.03 -13.79
CA ALA A 159 -16.22 0.27 -13.72
C ALA A 159 -15.60 1.29 -14.70
N ILE A 160 -16.34 2.40 -14.92
CA ILE A 160 -15.85 3.53 -15.72
C ILE A 160 -14.55 4.08 -15.12
N PRO A 161 -13.55 4.45 -15.93
CA PRO A 161 -12.32 5.09 -15.45
C PRO A 161 -12.61 6.37 -14.65
N GLY A 162 -11.71 6.68 -13.69
CA GLY A 162 -11.81 7.87 -12.84
C GLY A 162 -12.22 7.57 -11.40
N LYS A 163 -12.62 6.35 -11.04
CA LYS A 163 -12.89 5.98 -9.63
C LYS A 163 -11.61 6.09 -8.82
N GLN A 164 -11.72 6.70 -7.64
CA GLN A 164 -10.59 7.00 -6.77
C GLN A 164 -10.74 6.30 -5.41
N PHE A 165 -9.60 5.89 -4.87
CA PHE A 165 -9.48 5.27 -3.56
C PHE A 165 -8.34 5.98 -2.82
N GLU A 166 -8.63 6.52 -1.66
CA GLU A 166 -7.71 7.35 -0.89
C GLU A 166 -7.18 6.59 0.32
N ALA A 167 -5.89 6.68 0.54
CA ALA A 167 -5.20 6.33 1.77
C ALA A 167 -4.57 7.61 2.35
N GLU A 168 -3.90 7.52 3.51
CA GLU A 168 -3.44 8.69 4.27
C GLU A 168 -2.56 9.66 3.44
N GLU A 169 -1.62 9.12 2.67
CA GLU A 169 -0.67 9.90 1.84
C GLU A 169 -0.73 9.55 0.36
N TYR A 170 -1.57 8.58 -0.04
CA TYR A 170 -1.60 8.05 -1.39
C TYR A 170 -3.02 8.04 -1.96
N LEU A 171 -3.10 8.29 -3.25
CA LEU A 171 -4.33 8.18 -4.04
C LEU A 171 -4.13 7.13 -5.13
N LEU A 172 -5.08 6.19 -5.23
CA LEU A 172 -5.16 5.23 -6.31
C LEU A 172 -6.31 5.62 -7.24
N THR A 173 -6.02 5.86 -8.50
CA THR A 173 -7.04 6.19 -9.51
C THR A 173 -7.16 5.06 -10.52
N LYS A 174 -8.39 4.61 -10.77
CA LYS A 174 -8.66 3.63 -11.81
C LYS A 174 -8.62 4.28 -13.19
N GLY A 175 -7.65 3.88 -14.01
CA GLY A 175 -7.58 4.17 -15.44
C GLY A 175 -8.31 3.10 -16.28
N ARG A 176 -8.08 3.09 -17.59
CA ARG A 176 -8.60 2.07 -18.51
C ARG A 176 -7.82 0.76 -18.44
N ILE A 177 -6.49 0.87 -18.35
CA ILE A 177 -5.55 -0.25 -18.40
C ILE A 177 -4.88 -0.45 -17.05
N TYR A 178 -4.59 0.63 -16.34
CA TYR A 178 -3.84 0.64 -15.09
C TYR A 178 -4.64 1.23 -13.95
N TRP A 179 -4.42 0.73 -12.73
CA TRP A 179 -4.58 1.54 -11.54
C TRP A 179 -3.31 2.37 -11.38
N ARG A 180 -3.48 3.68 -11.15
CA ARG A 180 -2.40 4.64 -10.98
C ARG A 180 -2.30 5.05 -9.52
N LEU A 181 -1.17 4.75 -8.90
CA LEU A 181 -0.88 5.11 -7.51
C LEU A 181 0.13 6.23 -7.50
N PHE A 182 -0.18 7.30 -6.77
CA PHE A 182 0.71 8.43 -6.60
C PHE A 182 0.59 9.01 -5.18
N ASN A 183 1.65 9.68 -4.73
CA ASN A 183 1.67 10.37 -3.45
C ASN A 183 0.94 11.71 -3.57
N ILE A 184 -0.05 11.96 -2.70
CA ILE A 184 -0.86 13.18 -2.69
C ILE A 184 0.03 14.41 -2.39
N LEU A 185 0.97 14.26 -1.45
CA LEU A 185 1.85 15.35 -1.00
C LEU A 185 2.84 15.81 -2.09
N GLU A 186 3.30 14.89 -2.93
CA GLU A 186 4.24 15.22 -4.02
C GLU A 186 3.54 15.97 -5.16
N LYS A 187 2.23 15.81 -5.31
CA LYS A 187 1.45 16.46 -6.37
C LYS A 187 1.04 17.88 -6.03
N GLU A 188 0.95 18.24 -4.74
CA GLU A 188 0.49 19.59 -4.34
C GLU A 188 1.53 20.69 -4.53
N ASP A 189 2.81 20.42 -4.72
CA ASP A 189 3.89 21.40 -4.64
C ASP A 189 4.48 21.84 -6.00
N LYS A 190 4.04 21.29 -7.13
CA LYS A 190 4.53 21.69 -8.45
C LYS A 190 3.63 22.74 -9.10
N ARG A 191 3.64 23.95 -8.52
CA ARG A 191 3.05 25.14 -9.15
C ARG A 191 4.13 25.90 -9.91
N THR A 192 4.00 26.00 -11.22
CA THR A 192 4.90 26.82 -12.04
C THR A 192 4.21 28.11 -12.40
N LEU A 193 4.85 29.23 -12.10
CA LEU A 193 4.35 30.55 -12.47
C LEU A 193 4.83 30.87 -13.90
N LEU A 194 3.87 31.10 -14.78
CA LEU A 194 4.12 31.55 -16.14
C LEU A 194 3.95 33.09 -16.14
N ALA A 195 5.08 33.79 -16.16
CA ALA A 195 5.10 35.22 -15.92
C ALA A 195 4.59 36.02 -17.12
N ASP A 196 4.77 35.52 -18.35
CA ASP A 196 4.48 36.19 -19.61
C ASP A 196 4.40 35.18 -20.76
N SER A 197 4.19 35.61 -21.99
CA SER A 197 4.39 34.77 -23.19
C SER A 197 5.84 34.28 -23.28
N GLY A 198 6.03 33.03 -23.75
CA GLY A 198 7.33 32.41 -23.85
C GLY A 198 7.28 30.88 -23.84
N GLU A 199 8.47 30.30 -23.83
CA GLU A 199 8.67 28.85 -23.76
C GLU A 199 9.04 28.45 -22.34
N TYR A 200 8.32 27.48 -21.79
CA TYR A 200 8.49 26.95 -20.43
C TYR A 200 8.77 25.46 -20.47
N HIS A 201 9.89 25.06 -19.91
CA HIS A 201 10.26 23.66 -19.74
C HIS A 201 9.79 23.19 -18.36
N ILE A 202 8.81 22.28 -18.32
CA ILE A 202 8.19 21.80 -17.08
C ILE A 202 8.15 20.30 -17.12
N ASP A 203 8.89 19.66 -16.23
CA ASP A 203 9.15 18.23 -16.25
C ASP A 203 9.68 17.79 -17.64
N ASP A 204 9.07 16.82 -18.30
CA ASP A 204 9.43 16.34 -19.64
C ASP A 204 8.64 17.01 -20.76
N SER A 205 7.92 18.08 -20.44
CA SER A 205 7.04 18.78 -21.40
C SER A 205 7.49 20.21 -21.66
N ILE A 206 7.29 20.68 -22.90
CA ILE A 206 7.53 22.06 -23.30
C ILE A 206 6.16 22.73 -23.49
N PHE A 207 5.93 23.81 -22.75
CA PHE A 207 4.74 24.65 -22.87
C PHE A 207 5.13 25.96 -23.54
N GLN A 208 4.48 26.27 -24.65
CA GLN A 208 4.71 27.50 -25.38
C GLN A 208 3.46 28.39 -25.27
N LEU A 209 3.64 29.59 -24.71
CA LEU A 209 2.63 30.61 -24.65
C LEU A 209 2.94 31.67 -25.71
N GLU A 210 2.01 31.83 -26.63
CA GLU A 210 2.12 32.86 -27.69
C GLU A 210 0.90 33.75 -27.68
N GLU A 211 1.12 35.05 -27.82
CA GLU A 211 0.07 36.03 -28.08
C GLU A 211 -0.02 36.25 -29.57
N GLN A 212 -1.21 36.15 -30.11
CA GLN A 212 -1.45 36.31 -31.53
C GLN A 212 -2.69 37.20 -31.77
N ASP A 213 -2.52 38.24 -32.60
CA ASP A 213 -3.65 38.99 -33.10
C ASP A 213 -4.48 38.11 -34.05
N ILE A 214 -5.76 38.00 -33.77
CA ILE A 214 -6.69 37.24 -34.59
C ILE A 214 -7.41 38.15 -35.59
N ASN A 215 -7.61 37.67 -36.79
CA ASN A 215 -8.43 38.29 -37.83
C ASN A 215 -9.67 37.42 -38.13
N ASP A 216 -10.56 37.91 -38.96
CA ASP A 216 -11.81 37.23 -39.31
C ASP A 216 -11.62 35.84 -39.95
N SER A 217 -10.39 35.49 -40.38
CA SER A 217 -10.05 34.19 -40.93
C SER A 217 -9.39 33.23 -39.93
N PHE A 218 -9.22 33.61 -38.65
CA PHE A 218 -8.62 32.75 -37.64
C PHE A 218 -9.49 31.55 -37.33
N ILE A 219 -8.90 30.37 -37.43
CA ILE A 219 -9.57 29.11 -37.08
C ILE A 219 -8.91 28.56 -35.82
N VAL A 220 -9.70 28.35 -34.79
CA VAL A 220 -9.22 27.72 -33.52
C VAL A 220 -8.66 26.33 -33.85
N PRO A 221 -7.39 26.06 -33.50
CA PRO A 221 -6.80 24.74 -33.69
C PRO A 221 -7.65 23.65 -33.01
N ARG A 222 -7.73 22.49 -33.65
CA ARG A 222 -8.48 21.32 -33.11
C ARG A 222 -7.57 20.19 -32.63
N ASP A 223 -6.27 20.46 -32.57
CA ASP A 223 -5.35 19.48 -32.00
C ASP A 223 -5.50 19.43 -30.46
N LEU A 224 -5.12 18.29 -29.89
CA LEU A 224 -5.29 18.03 -28.45
C LEU A 224 -4.25 18.74 -27.56
N ASN A 225 -3.22 19.34 -28.19
CA ASN A 225 -2.09 19.92 -27.47
C ASN A 225 -2.11 21.46 -27.53
N THR A 226 -3.10 22.06 -28.20
CA THR A 226 -3.21 23.53 -28.32
C THR A 226 -4.48 24.02 -27.66
N GLY A 227 -4.34 24.95 -26.71
CA GLY A 227 -5.44 25.67 -26.07
C GLY A 227 -5.43 27.14 -26.48
N CYS A 228 -6.59 27.71 -26.87
CA CYS A 228 -6.74 29.12 -27.17
C CYS A 228 -7.57 29.80 -26.09
N PHE A 229 -7.09 30.94 -25.61
CA PHE A 229 -7.70 31.72 -24.55
C PHE A 229 -7.87 33.17 -25.01
N ASP A 230 -8.89 33.84 -24.50
CA ASP A 230 -9.13 35.25 -24.72
C ASP A 230 -8.15 36.10 -23.90
N LEU A 231 -7.23 36.78 -24.57
CA LEU A 231 -6.15 37.53 -23.91
C LEU A 231 -6.66 38.61 -22.96
N ASP A 232 -7.77 39.26 -23.30
CA ASP A 232 -8.39 40.33 -22.46
C ASP A 232 -8.86 39.77 -21.09
N LYS A 233 -8.98 38.46 -20.96
CA LYS A 233 -9.40 37.80 -19.72
C LYS A 233 -8.25 37.12 -18.96
N ILE A 234 -7.04 37.14 -19.50
CA ILE A 234 -5.86 36.60 -18.87
C ILE A 234 -5.22 37.63 -17.96
N ILE A 235 -4.89 37.25 -16.75
CA ILE A 235 -4.14 38.07 -15.80
C ILE A 235 -2.87 37.30 -15.44
N TYR A 236 -1.73 37.86 -15.83
CA TYR A 236 -0.42 37.29 -15.45
C TYR A 236 -0.05 37.65 -14.01
N PRO A 237 0.74 36.78 -13.32
CA PRO A 237 1.26 35.49 -13.80
C PRO A 237 0.19 34.41 -13.82
N LEU A 238 0.23 33.53 -14.82
CA LEU A 238 -0.58 32.33 -14.84
C LEU A 238 0.05 31.28 -13.93
N VAL A 239 -0.78 30.39 -13.39
CA VAL A 239 -0.32 29.25 -12.57
C VAL A 239 -0.60 27.97 -13.33
N LEU A 240 0.46 27.30 -13.77
CA LEU A 240 0.35 25.92 -14.24
C LEU A 240 0.52 24.98 -13.06
N ARG A 241 -0.43 24.10 -12.86
CA ARG A 241 -0.43 23.07 -11.81
C ARG A 241 -1.19 21.85 -12.27
N HIS A 242 -0.97 20.75 -11.59
CA HIS A 242 -1.87 19.62 -11.75
C HIS A 242 -3.28 19.99 -11.32
N TRP A 243 -4.29 19.34 -11.94
CA TRP A 243 -5.67 19.55 -11.55
C TRP A 243 -5.93 19.00 -10.12
N SER A 244 -6.84 19.65 -9.41
CA SER A 244 -7.27 19.24 -8.06
C SER A 244 -8.76 18.92 -8.08
N MET A 245 -9.21 18.08 -7.13
CA MET A 245 -10.63 17.79 -6.97
C MET A 245 -11.42 19.10 -6.79
N GLY A 246 -12.47 19.29 -7.60
CA GLY A 246 -13.26 20.51 -7.62
C GLY A 246 -12.86 21.51 -8.70
N ASP A 247 -11.78 21.27 -9.43
CA ASP A 247 -11.46 22.08 -10.62
C ASP A 247 -12.51 21.88 -11.70
N TRP A 248 -12.86 22.95 -12.34
CA TRP A 248 -13.81 22.95 -13.45
C TRP A 248 -13.39 23.92 -14.54
N PHE A 249 -13.77 23.63 -15.75
CA PHE A 249 -13.61 24.56 -16.84
C PHE A 249 -14.91 24.67 -17.66
N CYS A 250 -15.09 25.75 -18.34
CA CYS A 250 -16.21 25.95 -19.23
C CYS A 250 -15.72 25.94 -20.68
N PRO A 251 -16.02 24.89 -21.46
CA PRO A 251 -15.63 24.85 -22.87
C PRO A 251 -16.21 26.00 -23.66
N LEU A 252 -15.51 26.44 -24.72
CA LEU A 252 -15.94 27.49 -25.61
C LEU A 252 -17.35 27.18 -26.17
N GLY A 253 -18.28 28.14 -26.06
CA GLY A 253 -19.65 27.98 -26.51
C GLY A 253 -20.62 27.37 -25.52
N MET A 254 -20.16 26.91 -24.34
CA MET A 254 -21.04 26.43 -23.27
C MET A 254 -21.33 27.51 -22.24
N LYS A 255 -22.56 27.49 -21.68
CA LYS A 255 -22.92 28.35 -20.55
C LYS A 255 -22.41 27.73 -19.25
N ARG A 256 -22.21 28.54 -18.20
CA ARG A 256 -21.69 28.16 -16.88
C ARG A 256 -22.35 26.91 -16.23
N ASN A 257 -23.58 26.58 -16.62
CA ASN A 257 -24.31 25.38 -16.16
C ASN A 257 -23.90 24.08 -16.86
N GLY A 258 -23.00 24.14 -17.84
CA GLY A 258 -22.44 22.98 -18.56
C GLY A 258 -20.96 22.74 -18.22
N ALA A 259 -20.51 23.13 -17.01
CA ALA A 259 -19.14 22.89 -16.58
C ALA A 259 -18.81 21.41 -16.64
N THR A 260 -17.79 21.08 -17.40
CA THR A 260 -17.28 19.71 -17.49
C THR A 260 -16.19 19.59 -16.43
N PHE A 261 -16.38 18.68 -15.48
CA PHE A 261 -15.30 18.28 -14.61
C PHE A 261 -14.23 17.58 -15.46
N LEU A 262 -12.97 17.96 -15.28
CA LEU A 262 -11.86 17.28 -15.90
C LEU A 262 -11.83 15.85 -15.33
N GLN A 263 -12.37 14.90 -16.08
CA GLN A 263 -12.18 13.48 -15.86
C GLN A 263 -11.05 13.04 -16.79
N THR A 264 -9.90 12.73 -16.22
CA THR A 264 -8.80 12.07 -16.95
C THR A 264 -9.11 10.61 -17.16
#